data_b75111372350720f8752c67688893f05
#
_entry.id   b75111372350720f8752c67688893f05
#
_cell.length_a   1.000
_cell.length_b   1.000
_cell.length_c   1.000
_cell.angle_alpha   90.00
_cell.angle_beta   90.00
_cell.angle_gamma   90.00
#
_symmetry.space_group_name_H-M   'P 1'
#
loop_
_entity.id
_entity.type
_entity.pdbx_description
1 polymer ?
#
loop_
_entity_poly.entity_id
_entity_poly.type
_entity_poly.pdbx_seq_one_letter_code
_entity_poly.pdbx_strand_id
1 'polypeptide(L)'
;MKGRRRFPLAKTARKIIIIALAGVCLVIAGFFLSRWRGQPRIEVADRKIPSQKIESQEKVRHFVYKGDKGRIELKADKNFVGADGLFQLEGNVEVVQYGLNDRPPIIIKGNEVAYDKDFLRIKFKGEVRVRCRDTDIKTSQLEYVKADEVITTDQGVEFESRKGKGSALRMSYWINQERLLFQDKVVFDAKTTANKAETVHIEGDSLEYNRQSRRGLVKGNVSLLMGRSRASAGRLSFDLTGTGERFRIVLLEENVTASVVHGGGSAERSIEAGSLRLRVFPDTDQVRTLEAKNGCRAVFPLASGVPAEITAPQLKASFDREGRLRTLGAKGGVQVVERATGDSGERTISGDSLAVNGKEETMIFFSDGEKGVSRMASPQAELEAKTISLGLGSGDMKAEGDVKAILQPGNGGKAPTGLFAGREPVFVTAGSMRYIKGAKRSIYEGSARFWQGKQTVQADTIQVLEGTGSLEGRGKVKSQFWHKPKDGKAEEKVEVSGDAMEFRPEERRVYFRKTCLLKAREAVLEAETIIMDLAEVSADMMTIVAKGSVKIRQGAWEGQGGRAEFAVPEETIVLLENPVLIDKDKGETRGDKLTFQLADGRILIENRRRDRSITVIKS
;
A
#
# COMPACT_ATOMS: atom_id res chain seq x y z
N MET A 1 26.68 -5.92 -17.07
CA MET A 1 26.54 -5.86 -15.60
C MET A 1 25.62 -4.68 -15.23
N LYS A 2 24.33 -4.92 -15.06
CA LYS A 2 23.35 -3.88 -14.68
C LYS A 2 23.17 -3.93 -13.17
N GLY A 3 23.55 -2.84 -12.48
CA GLY A 3 23.39 -2.67 -11.04
C GLY A 3 21.91 -2.74 -10.62
N ARG A 4 21.58 -3.71 -9.79
CA ARG A 4 20.26 -3.85 -9.16
C ARG A 4 20.02 -2.61 -8.29
N ARG A 5 19.12 -1.73 -8.69
CA ARG A 5 18.61 -0.64 -7.86
C ARG A 5 17.77 -1.25 -6.72
N ARG A 6 18.31 -1.19 -5.51
CA ARG A 6 17.66 -1.69 -4.29
C ARG A 6 16.54 -0.72 -3.87
N PHE A 7 15.37 -1.25 -3.55
CA PHE A 7 14.20 -0.48 -3.09
C PHE A 7 14.51 0.29 -1.79
N PRO A 8 14.30 1.61 -1.74
CA PRO A 8 14.60 2.43 -0.56
C PRO A 8 13.52 2.37 0.54
N LEU A 9 12.45 1.59 0.37
CA LEU A 9 11.34 1.42 1.35
C LEU A 9 11.81 1.03 2.76
N ALA A 10 12.88 0.23 2.83
CA ALA A 10 13.43 -0.29 4.07
C ALA A 10 14.02 0.74 5.02
N LYS A 11 14.75 1.72 4.47
CA LYS A 11 15.43 2.73 5.31
C LYS A 11 14.46 3.73 5.96
N THR A 12 13.28 3.87 5.40
CA THR A 12 12.33 4.92 5.80
C THR A 12 11.25 4.42 6.74
N ALA A 13 10.71 3.22 6.54
CA ALA A 13 9.94 2.52 7.56
C ALA A 13 10.76 2.42 8.87
N ARG A 14 12.07 2.17 8.76
CA ARG A 14 13.02 2.19 9.86
C ARG A 14 13.02 3.50 10.65
N LYS A 15 12.93 4.66 9.99
CA LYS A 15 12.97 5.97 10.67
C LYS A 15 11.66 6.33 11.38
N ILE A 16 10.48 6.10 10.78
CA ILE A 16 9.18 6.35 11.44
C ILE A 16 9.07 5.58 12.75
N ILE A 17 9.55 4.37 12.73
CA ILE A 17 9.44 3.40 13.82
C ILE A 17 10.47 3.64 14.89
N ILE A 18 11.70 4.02 14.50
CA ILE A 18 12.73 4.47 15.45
C ILE A 18 12.23 5.71 16.20
N ILE A 19 11.46 6.58 15.56
CA ILE A 19 10.92 7.80 16.16
C ILE A 19 9.88 7.50 17.23
N ALA A 20 8.86 6.72 16.89
CA ALA A 20 7.85 6.31 17.86
C ALA A 20 8.45 5.45 19.00
N LEU A 21 9.51 4.72 18.69
CA LEU A 21 10.17 3.78 19.61
C LEU A 21 11.24 4.42 20.49
N ALA A 22 12.14 5.20 19.92
CA ALA A 22 13.25 5.77 20.67
C ALA A 22 12.77 6.75 21.75
N GLY A 23 11.70 7.49 21.48
CA GLY A 23 11.19 8.50 22.39
C GLY A 23 10.67 7.95 23.71
N VAL A 24 9.90 6.92 23.65
CA VAL A 24 9.24 6.35 24.84
C VAL A 24 10.15 5.36 25.59
N CYS A 25 11.06 4.64 24.88
CA CYS A 25 12.00 3.69 25.51
C CYS A 25 12.95 4.30 26.49
N LEU A 26 13.47 5.43 26.12
CA LEU A 26 14.61 6.01 26.80
C LEU A 26 14.26 6.58 28.18
N VAL A 27 13.02 7.05 28.35
CA VAL A 27 12.58 7.62 29.62
C VAL A 27 12.47 6.60 30.71
N ILE A 28 11.85 5.50 30.38
CA ILE A 28 11.29 4.59 31.38
C ILE A 28 12.29 3.49 31.72
N ALA A 29 13.09 3.07 30.75
CA ALA A 29 14.19 2.16 31.04
C ALA A 29 15.30 2.83 31.89
N GLY A 30 15.50 4.15 31.75
CA GLY A 30 16.42 4.93 32.59
C GLY A 30 15.98 5.06 34.03
N PHE A 31 14.67 5.12 34.25
CA PHE A 31 14.13 5.27 35.60
C PHE A 31 14.33 4.01 36.46
N PHE A 32 14.54 2.82 35.87
CA PHE A 32 14.41 1.57 36.59
C PHE A 32 15.52 0.52 36.41
N LEU A 33 16.58 0.80 35.68
CA LEU A 33 17.65 -0.17 35.43
C LEU A 33 18.90 0.09 36.27
N SER A 34 18.94 -0.43 37.46
CA SER A 34 20.21 -0.83 38.08
C SER A 34 20.05 -2.14 38.84
N ARG A 35 20.97 -2.99 38.54
CA ARG A 35 21.07 -4.40 38.90
C ARG A 35 21.44 -4.63 40.37
N TRP A 36 20.95 -5.68 40.92
CA TRP A 36 21.25 -6.25 42.22
C TRP A 36 22.71 -6.45 42.53
N ARG A 37 23.14 -6.04 43.74
CA ARG A 37 24.13 -6.75 44.57
C ARG A 37 23.85 -6.44 46.02
N GLY A 38 23.92 -7.49 46.85
CA GLY A 38 23.50 -7.49 48.24
C GLY A 38 24.38 -6.70 49.19
N GLN A 39 23.77 -6.26 50.25
CA GLN A 39 24.46 -5.73 51.43
C GLN A 39 23.98 -6.45 52.72
N PRO A 40 24.83 -6.48 53.78
CA PRO A 40 24.64 -7.38 54.91
C PRO A 40 23.53 -6.91 55.88
N ARG A 41 22.89 -7.88 56.52
CA ARG A 41 21.93 -7.68 57.61
C ARG A 41 22.62 -7.06 58.81
N ILE A 42 22.09 -5.93 59.29
CA ILE A 42 22.39 -5.37 60.61
C ILE A 42 21.17 -5.61 61.50
N GLU A 43 21.30 -6.42 62.51
CA GLU A 43 20.32 -6.56 63.59
C GLU A 43 20.28 -5.26 64.40
N VAL A 44 19.09 -4.71 64.59
CA VAL A 44 18.88 -3.47 65.33
C VAL A 44 17.85 -3.69 66.44
N ALA A 45 18.31 -3.47 67.65
CA ALA A 45 17.51 -3.55 68.86
C ALA A 45 16.42 -2.45 68.92
N ASP A 46 15.25 -2.84 69.36
CA ASP A 46 14.08 -1.99 69.57
C ASP A 46 14.35 -0.99 70.70
N ARG A 47 14.63 0.26 70.37
CA ARG A 47 14.66 1.35 71.34
C ARG A 47 13.39 2.17 71.26
N LYS A 48 12.56 2.12 72.33
CA LYS A 48 11.46 3.07 72.55
C LYS A 48 12.09 4.48 72.74
N ILE A 49 11.67 5.39 71.85
CA ILE A 49 12.06 6.80 71.89
C ILE A 49 11.27 7.49 73.00
N PRO A 50 11.93 8.17 73.99
CA PRO A 50 11.22 8.92 75.04
C PRO A 50 10.54 10.17 74.43
N SER A 51 9.31 10.44 74.83
CA SER A 51 8.59 11.66 74.49
C SER A 51 9.10 12.84 75.29
N GLN A 52 10.19 13.49 74.88
CA GLN A 52 10.60 14.77 75.43
C GLN A 52 10.16 15.93 74.54
N LYS A 53 9.54 16.99 75.12
CA LYS A 53 9.38 18.30 74.47
C LYS A 53 10.77 18.86 74.18
N ILE A 54 11.14 18.84 72.89
CA ILE A 54 12.43 19.39 72.43
C ILE A 54 12.09 20.77 71.82
N GLU A 55 12.60 21.83 72.49
CA GLU A 55 12.33 23.22 72.05
C GLU A 55 13.15 23.58 70.81
N SER A 56 14.34 23.10 70.61
CA SER A 56 15.08 23.05 69.31
C SER A 56 16.29 22.14 69.45
N GLN A 57 16.67 21.42 68.39
CA GLN A 57 17.91 20.62 68.34
C GLN A 57 18.76 21.03 67.14
N GLU A 58 20.04 21.13 67.27
CA GLU A 58 20.99 21.35 66.18
C GLU A 58 21.64 20.03 65.75
N LYS A 59 21.92 19.90 64.46
CA LYS A 59 22.53 18.71 63.82
C LYS A 59 21.77 17.40 64.10
N VAL A 60 20.55 17.35 63.70
CA VAL A 60 19.61 16.27 64.07
C VAL A 60 19.73 15.09 63.11
N ARG A 61 19.63 13.88 63.65
CA ARG A 61 19.56 12.64 62.90
C ARG A 61 18.51 11.72 63.55
N HIS A 62 17.39 11.52 62.87
CA HIS A 62 16.31 10.64 63.31
C HIS A 62 16.22 9.38 62.46
N PHE A 63 15.92 8.25 63.12
CA PHE A 63 15.67 6.99 62.46
C PHE A 63 14.23 6.55 62.74
N VAL A 64 13.48 6.24 61.70
CA VAL A 64 12.14 5.69 61.81
C VAL A 64 12.17 4.28 61.23
N TYR A 65 11.80 3.32 62.04
CA TYR A 65 11.73 1.91 61.65
C TYR A 65 10.28 1.54 61.37
N LYS A 66 10.05 0.87 60.28
CA LYS A 66 8.72 0.46 59.81
C LYS A 66 8.58 -1.07 59.92
N GLY A 67 8.88 -1.65 61.11
CA GLY A 67 8.97 -3.09 61.29
C GLY A 67 9.90 -3.72 60.23
N ASP A 68 9.50 -4.85 59.65
CA ASP A 68 10.28 -5.50 58.58
C ASP A 68 10.20 -4.72 57.23
N LYS A 69 9.53 -3.57 57.19
CA LYS A 69 9.21 -2.86 55.94
C LYS A 69 10.15 -1.71 55.56
N GLY A 70 11.26 -1.54 56.22
CA GLY A 70 12.27 -0.56 55.85
C GLY A 70 12.56 0.52 56.88
N ARG A 71 13.61 1.27 56.63
CA ARG A 71 14.14 2.32 57.52
C ARG A 71 14.06 3.65 56.78
N ILE A 72 13.56 4.70 57.47
CA ILE A 72 13.66 6.08 57.02
C ILE A 72 14.70 6.77 57.95
N GLU A 73 15.65 7.45 57.32
CA GLU A 73 16.64 8.27 58.01
C GLU A 73 16.42 9.74 57.65
N LEU A 74 16.27 10.62 58.65
CA LEU A 74 16.11 12.07 58.48
C LEU A 74 17.32 12.76 59.07
N LYS A 75 17.89 13.71 58.33
CA LYS A 75 18.99 14.58 58.78
C LYS A 75 18.60 16.03 58.50
N ALA A 76 18.94 16.94 59.44
CA ALA A 76 18.73 18.38 59.30
C ALA A 76 19.68 19.17 60.19
N ASP A 77 19.84 20.45 59.87
CA ASP A 77 20.61 21.35 60.77
C ASP A 77 19.83 21.72 62.01
N LYS A 78 18.50 21.87 61.93
CA LYS A 78 17.62 22.24 63.06
C LYS A 78 16.33 21.42 63.06
N ASN A 79 15.81 21.13 64.25
CA ASN A 79 14.51 20.53 64.50
C ASN A 79 13.74 21.29 65.58
N PHE A 80 12.51 21.65 65.34
CA PHE A 80 11.60 22.31 66.30
C PHE A 80 10.16 21.93 66.05
N VAL A 81 9.27 22.27 66.96
CA VAL A 81 7.83 22.07 66.84
C VAL A 81 7.20 23.40 66.41
N GLY A 82 6.53 23.43 65.28
CA GLY A 82 5.83 24.60 64.77
C GLY A 82 4.58 24.94 65.59
N ALA A 83 4.02 26.13 65.37
CA ALA A 83 2.80 26.58 66.00
C ALA A 83 1.57 25.72 65.66
N ASP A 84 1.65 25.00 64.54
CA ASP A 84 0.65 24.04 64.02
C ASP A 84 0.77 22.63 64.67
N GLY A 85 1.73 22.46 65.59
CA GLY A 85 2.01 21.18 66.24
C GLY A 85 2.76 20.17 65.41
N LEU A 86 3.18 20.55 64.20
CA LEU A 86 4.02 19.70 63.34
C LEU A 86 5.49 19.83 63.71
N PHE A 87 6.23 18.74 63.59
CA PHE A 87 7.69 18.76 63.67
C PHE A 87 8.25 19.38 62.39
N GLN A 88 9.16 20.32 62.53
CA GLN A 88 9.80 21.02 61.40
C GLN A 88 11.30 20.81 61.43
N LEU A 89 11.85 20.46 60.29
CA LEU A 89 13.29 20.36 60.03
C LEU A 89 13.68 21.48 59.08
N GLU A 90 14.75 22.18 59.39
CA GLU A 90 15.30 23.26 58.57
C GLU A 90 16.78 23.08 58.33
N GLY A 91 17.27 23.54 57.19
CA GLY A 91 18.65 23.54 56.76
C GLY A 91 19.16 22.16 56.36
N ASN A 92 19.66 22.05 55.15
CA ASN A 92 20.26 20.83 54.60
C ASN A 92 19.48 19.54 54.89
N VAL A 93 18.16 19.60 54.77
CA VAL A 93 17.32 18.44 55.12
C VAL A 93 17.53 17.33 54.09
N GLU A 94 17.87 16.14 54.60
CA GLU A 94 18.00 14.92 53.80
C GLU A 94 17.14 13.80 54.41
N VAL A 95 16.27 13.23 53.63
CA VAL A 95 15.47 12.06 53.98
C VAL A 95 15.88 10.90 53.10
N VAL A 96 16.31 9.81 53.69
CA VAL A 96 16.73 8.59 53.01
C VAL A 96 15.74 7.48 53.36
N GLN A 97 14.96 7.05 52.39
CA GLN A 97 14.10 5.88 52.52
C GLN A 97 14.85 4.66 51.99
N TYR A 98 15.23 3.76 52.85
CA TYR A 98 15.84 2.48 52.50
C TYR A 98 14.74 1.50 52.08
N GLY A 99 14.90 0.88 50.90
CA GLY A 99 13.94 -0.09 50.36
C GLY A 99 14.06 -1.45 51.03
N LEU A 100 12.99 -2.23 50.97
CA LEU A 100 13.00 -3.67 51.24
C LEU A 100 13.66 -4.41 50.07
N ASN A 101 14.28 -5.58 50.36
CA ASN A 101 14.77 -6.51 49.35
C ASN A 101 15.75 -5.87 48.34
N ASP A 102 16.87 -5.29 48.86
CA ASP A 102 17.98 -4.71 48.08
C ASP A 102 17.57 -3.61 47.05
N ARG A 103 16.41 -2.98 47.24
CA ARG A 103 16.05 -1.81 46.44
C ARG A 103 16.98 -0.64 46.83
N PRO A 104 17.54 0.09 45.85
CA PRO A 104 18.33 1.27 46.13
C PRO A 104 17.48 2.31 46.86
N PRO A 105 18.11 3.07 47.80
CA PRO A 105 17.40 4.05 48.60
C PRO A 105 16.86 5.19 47.73
N ILE A 106 15.71 5.74 48.15
CA ILE A 106 15.20 7.01 47.66
C ILE A 106 15.76 8.11 48.57
N ILE A 107 16.44 9.08 48.00
CA ILE A 107 17.04 10.20 48.72
C ILE A 107 16.24 11.46 48.34
N ILE A 108 15.67 12.12 49.35
CA ILE A 108 14.94 13.37 49.16
C ILE A 108 15.67 14.46 49.94
N LYS A 109 16.05 15.54 49.26
CA LYS A 109 16.66 16.73 49.85
C LYS A 109 15.75 17.92 49.68
N GLY A 110 15.73 18.81 50.63
CA GLY A 110 14.96 20.05 50.61
C GLY A 110 15.46 21.05 51.64
N ASN A 111 14.95 22.27 51.65
CA ASN A 111 15.33 23.29 52.59
C ASN A 111 14.55 23.13 53.89
N GLU A 112 13.28 22.75 53.79
CA GLU A 112 12.38 22.62 54.92
C GLU A 112 11.57 21.32 54.78
N VAL A 113 11.31 20.66 55.92
CA VAL A 113 10.44 19.49 55.99
C VAL A 113 9.53 19.62 57.21
N ALA A 114 8.24 19.47 57.02
CA ALA A 114 7.23 19.37 58.06
C ALA A 114 6.65 17.95 58.11
N TYR A 115 6.54 17.37 59.31
CA TYR A 115 5.96 16.03 59.47
C TYR A 115 5.17 15.91 60.78
N ASP A 116 4.18 15.03 60.82
CA ASP A 116 3.43 14.70 62.02
C ASP A 116 4.18 13.69 62.88
N LYS A 117 3.77 13.57 64.14
CA LYS A 117 4.39 12.71 65.15
C LYS A 117 4.57 11.25 64.71
N ASP A 118 3.61 10.75 63.89
CA ASP A 118 3.56 9.36 63.45
C ASP A 118 4.13 9.18 62.02
N PHE A 119 4.70 10.26 61.44
CA PHE A 119 5.20 10.31 60.07
C PHE A 119 4.15 9.87 59.03
N LEU A 120 2.87 10.18 59.30
CA LEU A 120 1.77 9.87 58.37
C LEU A 120 1.85 10.73 57.14
N ARG A 121 2.31 11.97 57.29
CA ARG A 121 2.57 12.93 56.22
C ARG A 121 3.89 13.62 56.41
N ILE A 122 4.67 13.71 55.33
CA ILE A 122 5.94 14.44 55.31
C ILE A 122 5.87 15.40 54.12
N LYS A 123 5.96 16.70 54.40
CA LYS A 123 5.97 17.77 53.41
C LYS A 123 7.34 18.39 53.27
N PHE A 124 7.88 18.41 52.09
CA PHE A 124 9.14 19.05 51.72
C PHE A 124 8.83 20.36 51.01
N LYS A 125 9.62 21.40 51.32
CA LYS A 125 9.55 22.71 50.65
C LYS A 125 10.95 23.24 50.35
N GLY A 126 11.02 24.07 49.28
CA GLY A 126 12.21 24.78 48.86
C GLY A 126 13.26 23.88 48.21
N GLU A 127 13.50 24.05 46.94
CA GLU A 127 14.52 23.34 46.14
C GLU A 127 14.54 21.80 46.38
N VAL A 128 13.37 21.18 46.35
CA VAL A 128 13.27 19.74 46.62
C VAL A 128 13.90 18.95 45.47
N ARG A 129 14.82 18.05 45.84
CA ARG A 129 15.49 17.12 44.91
C ARG A 129 15.27 15.69 45.38
N VAL A 130 14.70 14.87 44.49
CA VAL A 130 14.53 13.44 44.73
C VAL A 130 15.49 12.68 43.86
N ARG A 131 16.38 11.89 44.46
CA ARG A 131 17.21 10.95 43.72
C ARG A 131 16.65 9.54 43.90
N CYS A 132 16.22 8.96 42.81
CA CYS A 132 15.77 7.58 42.77
C CYS A 132 16.59 6.85 41.71
N ARG A 133 17.57 6.05 42.14
CA ARG A 133 18.49 5.34 41.25
C ARG A 133 19.30 6.29 40.35
N ASP A 134 19.04 6.29 39.05
CA ASP A 134 19.70 7.09 38.00
C ASP A 134 18.87 8.30 37.55
N THR A 135 17.79 8.58 38.26
CA THR A 135 16.90 9.71 37.95
C THR A 135 16.90 10.72 39.07
N ASP A 136 17.17 11.96 38.72
CA ASP A 136 17.05 13.13 39.56
C ASP A 136 15.74 13.88 39.20
N ILE A 137 14.94 14.18 40.25
CA ILE A 137 13.68 14.92 40.13
C ILE A 137 13.82 16.21 40.94
N LYS A 138 13.41 17.33 40.37
CA LYS A 138 13.41 18.64 40.99
C LYS A 138 12.01 19.19 41.06
N THR A 139 11.64 19.76 42.21
CA THR A 139 10.35 20.46 42.41
C THR A 139 10.50 21.47 43.53
N SER A 140 9.58 22.41 43.69
CA SER A 140 9.59 23.35 44.82
C SER A 140 8.90 22.80 46.08
N GLN A 141 8.04 21.82 45.93
CA GLN A 141 7.31 21.19 47.04
C GLN A 141 7.01 19.74 46.73
N LEU A 142 7.00 18.89 47.77
CA LEU A 142 6.67 17.47 47.62
C LEU A 142 6.01 16.97 48.90
N GLU A 143 5.01 16.12 48.79
CA GLU A 143 4.35 15.48 49.93
C GLU A 143 4.48 13.95 49.84
N TYR A 144 4.84 13.31 50.95
CA TYR A 144 4.77 11.86 51.13
C TYR A 144 3.62 11.53 52.07
N VAL A 145 2.74 10.62 51.65
CA VAL A 145 1.61 10.10 52.45
C VAL A 145 1.84 8.63 52.73
N LYS A 146 2.03 8.29 54.01
CA LYS A 146 2.42 6.94 54.47
C LYS A 146 1.31 5.91 54.26
N ALA A 147 0.03 6.29 54.45
CA ALA A 147 -1.10 5.38 54.32
C ALA A 147 -1.17 4.78 52.90
N ASP A 148 -0.95 5.60 51.87
CA ASP A 148 -1.01 5.24 50.49
C ASP A 148 0.37 4.89 49.89
N GLU A 149 1.42 5.12 50.68
CA GLU A 149 2.84 5.04 50.26
C GLU A 149 3.08 5.79 48.92
N VAL A 150 2.53 7.01 48.84
CA VAL A 150 2.60 7.85 47.65
C VAL A 150 3.42 9.11 47.91
N ILE A 151 4.23 9.45 46.93
CA ILE A 151 4.94 10.74 46.83
C ILE A 151 4.23 11.56 45.77
N THR A 152 3.81 12.79 46.10
CA THR A 152 3.10 13.68 45.19
C THR A 152 3.67 15.08 45.13
N THR A 153 3.55 15.74 43.98
CA THR A 153 3.76 17.19 43.82
C THR A 153 2.80 17.77 42.81
N ASP A 154 2.33 18.99 43.05
CA ASP A 154 1.50 19.80 42.18
C ASP A 154 2.15 21.14 41.78
N GLN A 155 3.43 21.32 42.13
CA GLN A 155 4.20 22.58 41.98
C GLN A 155 5.17 22.57 40.81
N GLY A 156 4.87 21.77 39.80
CA GLY A 156 5.79 21.57 38.69
C GLY A 156 6.97 20.64 39.05
N VAL A 157 7.33 19.80 38.09
CA VAL A 157 8.41 18.83 38.24
C VAL A 157 9.28 18.82 37.00
N GLU A 158 10.60 18.87 37.22
CA GLU A 158 11.63 18.57 36.25
C GLU A 158 12.29 17.26 36.61
N PHE A 159 12.54 16.42 35.64
CA PHE A 159 13.25 15.17 35.84
C PHE A 159 14.32 14.95 34.79
N GLU A 160 15.45 14.40 35.21
CA GLU A 160 16.58 14.09 34.35
C GLU A 160 17.12 12.70 34.66
N SER A 161 17.40 11.95 33.59
CA SER A 161 18.04 10.64 33.66
C SER A 161 19.15 10.52 32.62
N ARG A 162 19.89 9.42 32.63
CA ARG A 162 20.94 9.16 31.61
C ARG A 162 20.36 9.20 30.18
N LYS A 163 19.08 8.97 30.03
CA LYS A 163 18.42 8.76 28.71
C LYS A 163 17.59 9.94 28.25
N GLY A 164 17.40 10.93 29.09
CA GLY A 164 16.65 12.12 28.70
C GLY A 164 16.24 12.97 29.88
N LYS A 165 15.55 14.05 29.57
CA LYS A 165 15.03 15.02 30.53
C LYS A 165 13.59 15.34 30.20
N GLY A 166 12.82 15.74 31.18
CA GLY A 166 11.42 16.08 30.97
C GLY A 166 10.84 16.93 32.07
N SER A 167 9.60 17.35 31.90
CA SER A 167 8.84 18.16 32.86
C SER A 167 7.36 17.81 32.82
N ALA A 168 6.69 18.12 33.93
CA ALA A 168 5.24 18.05 34.06
C ALA A 168 4.78 19.05 35.14
N LEU A 169 3.50 19.34 35.23
CA LEU A 169 2.98 20.19 36.30
C LEU A 169 2.72 19.40 37.58
N ARG A 170 2.34 18.11 37.48
CA ARG A 170 2.05 17.25 38.63
C ARG A 170 2.74 15.90 38.50
N MET A 171 3.10 15.29 39.64
CA MET A 171 3.64 13.96 39.70
C MET A 171 3.06 13.18 40.88
N SER A 172 2.81 11.89 40.67
CA SER A 172 2.49 10.94 41.74
C SER A 172 3.32 9.67 41.57
N TYR A 173 3.94 9.19 42.64
CA TYR A 173 4.72 7.96 42.66
C TYR A 173 4.25 7.04 43.78
N TRP A 174 3.58 5.93 43.41
CA TRP A 174 3.18 4.88 44.36
C TRP A 174 4.32 3.90 44.55
N ILE A 175 4.99 3.97 45.68
CA ILE A 175 6.23 3.23 45.96
C ILE A 175 5.99 1.72 45.88
N ASN A 176 4.95 1.21 46.55
CA ASN A 176 4.66 -0.22 46.61
C ASN A 176 4.25 -0.81 45.26
N GLN A 177 3.53 -0.02 44.47
CA GLN A 177 3.06 -0.43 43.13
C GLN A 177 4.13 -0.22 42.04
N GLU A 178 5.24 0.45 42.40
CA GLU A 178 6.25 0.92 41.46
C GLU A 178 5.62 1.65 40.25
N ARG A 179 4.55 2.43 40.52
CA ARG A 179 3.75 3.13 39.53
C ARG A 179 4.04 4.63 39.62
N LEU A 180 4.37 5.21 38.48
CA LEU A 180 4.67 6.62 38.31
C LEU A 180 3.63 7.25 37.38
N LEU A 181 3.14 8.43 37.75
CA LEU A 181 2.21 9.21 36.95
C LEU A 181 2.67 10.67 36.93
N PHE A 182 2.95 11.15 35.74
CA PHE A 182 3.12 12.58 35.42
C PHE A 182 1.85 13.11 34.77
N GLN A 183 1.42 14.30 35.13
CA GLN A 183 0.19 14.90 34.65
C GLN A 183 0.38 16.36 34.29
N ASP A 184 -0.42 16.81 33.34
CA ASP A 184 -0.54 18.17 32.84
C ASP A 184 0.76 18.67 32.21
N LYS A 185 0.69 18.93 30.92
CA LYS A 185 1.79 19.43 30.09
C LYS A 185 3.06 18.58 30.23
N VAL A 186 2.93 17.28 30.08
CA VAL A 186 4.06 16.39 30.09
C VAL A 186 4.89 16.60 28.83
N VAL A 187 6.14 16.95 29.03
CA VAL A 187 7.14 17.09 27.96
C VAL A 187 8.33 16.19 28.29
N PHE A 188 8.84 15.51 27.28
CA PHE A 188 9.98 14.67 27.46
C PHE A 188 10.89 14.65 26.21
N ASP A 189 12.17 14.94 26.41
CA ASP A 189 13.24 14.88 25.43
C ASP A 189 14.10 13.63 25.66
N ALA A 190 13.96 12.63 24.81
CA ALA A 190 14.70 11.39 24.88
C ALA A 190 15.93 11.39 23.96
N LYS A 191 17.06 10.87 24.45
CA LYS A 191 18.28 10.65 23.64
C LYS A 191 18.18 9.32 22.89
N THR A 192 18.47 9.30 21.58
CA THR A 192 18.44 8.05 20.81
C THR A 192 19.71 7.24 20.97
N THR A 193 19.59 5.91 21.01
CA THR A 193 20.77 5.02 21.04
C THR A 193 21.42 4.85 19.67
N ALA A 194 20.65 5.02 18.61
CA ALA A 194 21.12 4.84 17.24
C ALA A 194 21.95 6.02 16.70
N ASN A 195 21.65 7.23 17.18
CA ASN A 195 22.42 8.43 16.84
C ASN A 195 22.38 9.37 18.05
N LYS A 196 23.48 9.46 18.80
CA LYS A 196 23.58 10.27 20.03
C LYS A 196 23.27 11.76 19.83
N ALA A 197 23.24 12.22 18.59
CA ALA A 197 22.94 13.61 18.24
C ALA A 197 21.44 13.88 18.01
N GLU A 198 20.60 12.85 17.87
CA GLU A 198 19.15 13.02 17.64
C GLU A 198 18.37 12.82 18.94
N THR A 199 17.51 13.77 19.29
CA THR A 199 16.54 13.67 20.38
C THR A 199 15.15 13.42 19.83
N VAL A 200 14.34 12.70 20.59
CA VAL A 200 12.90 12.55 20.34
C VAL A 200 12.16 13.38 21.36
N HIS A 201 11.40 14.33 20.88
CA HIS A 201 10.52 15.15 21.68
C HIS A 201 9.14 14.51 21.77
N ILE A 202 8.63 14.33 22.98
CA ILE A 202 7.35 13.70 23.29
C ILE A 202 6.53 14.64 24.15
N GLU A 203 5.30 14.86 23.75
CA GLU A 203 4.32 15.64 24.51
C GLU A 203 3.07 14.81 24.78
N GLY A 204 2.36 15.14 25.85
CA GLY A 204 1.07 14.57 26.21
C GLY A 204 0.49 15.18 27.46
N ASP A 205 -0.78 14.92 27.74
CA ASP A 205 -1.43 15.43 28.95
C ASP A 205 -1.03 14.62 30.18
N SER A 206 -0.80 13.31 30.02
CA SER A 206 -0.34 12.45 31.11
C SER A 206 0.58 11.32 30.61
N LEU A 207 1.53 10.93 31.46
CA LEU A 207 2.38 9.77 31.28
C LEU A 207 2.31 8.88 32.52
N GLU A 208 1.79 7.69 32.37
CA GLU A 208 1.76 6.64 33.39
C GLU A 208 2.75 5.53 33.04
N TYR A 209 3.52 5.07 34.02
CA TYR A 209 4.39 3.92 33.88
C TYR A 209 4.31 2.99 35.08
N ASN A 210 4.17 1.70 34.84
CA ASN A 210 4.22 0.68 35.87
C ASN A 210 5.41 -0.26 35.60
N ARG A 211 6.32 -0.29 36.54
CA ARG A 211 7.57 -1.04 36.44
C ARG A 211 7.37 -2.54 36.52
N GLN A 212 6.46 -3.02 37.36
CA GLN A 212 6.24 -4.46 37.55
C GLN A 212 5.70 -5.08 36.27
N SER A 213 4.71 -4.45 35.65
CA SER A 213 4.14 -4.88 34.37
C SER A 213 4.99 -4.46 33.16
N ARG A 214 5.92 -3.53 33.31
CA ARG A 214 6.75 -2.93 32.25
C ARG A 214 5.93 -2.28 31.16
N ARG A 215 4.79 -1.69 31.54
CA ARG A 215 3.86 -1.01 30.65
C ARG A 215 3.84 0.47 30.91
N GLY A 216 3.77 1.22 29.81
CA GLY A 216 3.58 2.66 29.86
C GLY A 216 2.41 3.10 29.02
N LEU A 217 1.88 4.27 29.36
CA LEU A 217 0.71 4.85 28.77
C LEU A 217 0.83 6.37 28.77
N VAL A 218 0.84 6.98 27.58
CA VAL A 218 0.72 8.43 27.39
C VAL A 218 -0.69 8.72 26.88
N LYS A 219 -1.37 9.69 27.45
CA LYS A 219 -2.72 10.07 27.08
C LYS A 219 -2.84 11.57 26.82
N GLY A 220 -3.74 11.89 25.93
CA GLY A 220 -4.17 13.24 25.59
C GLY A 220 -3.13 13.98 24.73
N ASN A 221 -3.52 14.39 23.53
CA ASN A 221 -2.70 15.20 22.63
C ASN A 221 -1.28 14.68 22.45
N VAL A 222 -1.12 13.35 22.28
CA VAL A 222 0.20 12.75 22.14
C VAL A 222 0.87 13.22 20.87
N SER A 223 2.03 13.85 21.01
CA SER A 223 2.87 14.32 19.92
C SER A 223 4.28 13.75 20.05
N LEU A 224 4.80 13.25 18.94
CA LEU A 224 6.15 12.72 18.81
C LEU A 224 6.87 13.45 17.68
N LEU A 225 8.02 14.04 17.94
CA LEU A 225 8.83 14.74 16.96
C LEU A 225 10.28 14.27 16.99
N MET A 226 10.84 13.88 15.84
CA MET A 226 12.26 13.58 15.67
C MET A 226 12.76 14.11 14.32
N GLY A 227 13.58 15.16 14.38
CA GLY A 227 13.98 15.87 13.18
C GLY A 227 12.76 16.42 12.44
N ARG A 228 12.55 15.97 11.19
CA ARG A 228 11.37 16.35 10.37
C ARG A 228 10.23 15.34 10.43
N SER A 229 10.39 14.26 11.17
CA SER A 229 9.39 13.20 11.25
C SER A 229 8.49 13.42 12.45
N ARG A 230 7.19 13.19 12.28
CA ARG A 230 6.14 13.47 13.28
C ARG A 230 5.21 12.28 13.42
N ALA A 231 4.70 12.09 14.63
CA ALA A 231 3.55 11.24 14.84
C ALA A 231 2.65 11.86 15.91
N SER A 232 1.34 11.71 15.77
CA SER A 232 0.36 12.16 16.76
C SER A 232 -0.72 11.09 16.98
N ALA A 233 -1.31 11.09 18.19
CA ALA A 233 -2.38 10.19 18.59
C ALA A 233 -3.10 10.77 19.81
N GLY A 234 -4.29 10.29 20.12
CA GLY A 234 -4.94 10.59 21.41
C GLY A 234 -4.32 9.78 22.55
N ARG A 235 -3.75 8.60 22.22
CA ARG A 235 -3.22 7.66 23.21
C ARG A 235 -2.04 6.86 22.64
N LEU A 236 -1.01 6.68 23.45
CA LEU A 236 0.14 5.82 23.17
C LEU A 236 0.33 4.84 24.33
N SER A 237 0.28 3.55 24.08
CA SER A 237 0.64 2.51 25.03
C SER A 237 1.82 1.68 24.55
N PHE A 238 2.61 1.15 25.48
CA PHE A 238 3.78 0.35 25.13
C PHE A 238 4.10 -0.71 26.17
N ASP A 239 4.65 -1.83 25.69
CA ASP A 239 5.21 -2.90 26.51
C ASP A 239 6.72 -2.99 26.27
N LEU A 240 7.50 -3.14 27.35
CA LEU A 240 8.94 -3.36 27.27
C LEU A 240 9.31 -4.86 27.32
N THR A 241 10.52 -5.19 26.88
CA THR A 241 11.11 -6.54 27.01
C THR A 241 11.34 -6.95 28.47
N GLY A 242 11.69 -8.22 28.70
CA GLY A 242 12.00 -8.74 30.02
C GLY A 242 13.14 -8.01 30.76
N THR A 243 14.09 -7.46 30.03
CA THR A 243 15.15 -6.61 30.56
C THR A 243 14.72 -5.16 30.83
N GLY A 244 13.55 -4.75 30.32
CA GLY A 244 13.06 -3.37 30.40
C GLY A 244 13.80 -2.37 29.50
N GLU A 245 14.66 -2.86 28.60
CA GLU A 245 15.54 -2.00 27.81
C GLU A 245 15.01 -1.67 26.41
N ARG A 246 14.11 -2.50 25.90
CA ARG A 246 13.61 -2.39 24.53
C ARG A 246 12.10 -2.55 24.44
N PHE A 247 11.49 -1.99 23.42
CA PHE A 247 10.08 -2.23 23.16
C PHE A 247 9.82 -3.61 22.58
N ARG A 248 8.71 -4.15 22.98
CA ARG A 248 8.10 -5.33 22.41
C ARG A 248 6.91 -4.96 21.53
N ILE A 249 6.04 -4.10 22.05
CA ILE A 249 4.81 -3.63 21.39
C ILE A 249 4.66 -2.14 21.66
N VAL A 250 4.26 -1.41 20.63
CA VAL A 250 3.80 -0.02 20.72
C VAL A 250 2.44 0.06 20.05
N LEU A 251 1.48 0.69 20.69
CA LEU A 251 0.13 0.90 20.19
C LEU A 251 -0.23 2.38 20.31
N LEU A 252 -0.50 2.99 19.18
CA LEU A 252 -1.04 4.33 19.05
C LEU A 252 -2.53 4.20 18.73
N GLU A 253 -3.37 4.98 19.37
CA GLU A 253 -4.84 4.94 19.23
C GLU A 253 -5.40 6.36 19.18
N GLU A 254 -6.59 6.49 18.60
CA GLU A 254 -7.35 7.75 18.51
C GLU A 254 -6.68 8.76 17.56
N ASN A 255 -7.12 8.73 16.30
CA ASN A 255 -6.69 9.66 15.25
C ASN A 255 -5.16 9.67 15.03
N VAL A 256 -4.62 8.49 14.79
CA VAL A 256 -3.18 8.32 14.59
C VAL A 256 -2.76 8.91 13.25
N THR A 257 -1.79 9.81 13.29
CA THR A 257 -1.08 10.29 12.10
C THR A 257 0.42 10.09 12.32
N ALA A 258 1.12 9.65 11.27
CA ALA A 258 2.58 9.58 11.31
C ALA A 258 3.15 9.94 9.94
N SER A 259 4.15 10.81 9.92
CA SER A 259 4.83 11.20 8.69
C SER A 259 6.34 11.19 8.84
N VAL A 260 7.03 10.90 7.73
CA VAL A 260 8.49 10.93 7.64
C VAL A 260 8.92 11.70 6.42
N VAL A 261 9.74 12.71 6.64
CA VAL A 261 10.40 13.48 5.60
C VAL A 261 11.84 13.01 5.45
N HIS A 262 12.20 12.54 4.28
CA HIS A 262 13.59 12.15 3.97
C HIS A 262 14.44 13.37 3.62
N GLY A 263 15.65 13.46 4.14
CA GLY A 263 16.61 14.46 3.73
C GLY A 263 16.94 14.34 2.22
N GLY A 264 16.59 15.35 1.42
CA GLY A 264 16.86 15.37 -0.02
C GLY A 264 15.65 15.63 -0.91
N GLY A 265 14.51 16.09 -0.39
CA GLY A 265 13.37 16.56 -1.21
C GLY A 265 12.50 15.48 -1.82
N SER A 266 12.63 14.23 -1.40
CA SER A 266 11.77 13.14 -1.85
C SER A 266 10.42 13.14 -1.13
N ALA A 267 9.40 12.59 -1.79
CA ALA A 267 8.02 12.55 -1.36
C ALA A 267 7.84 12.14 0.11
N GLU A 268 7.02 12.89 0.82
CA GLU A 268 6.58 12.61 2.19
C GLU A 268 5.91 11.25 2.23
N ARG A 269 6.20 10.47 3.28
CA ARG A 269 5.53 9.19 3.57
C ARG A 269 4.72 9.37 4.81
N SER A 270 3.46 9.01 4.73
CA SER A 270 2.54 9.18 5.85
C SER A 270 1.64 7.96 6.01
N ILE A 271 1.15 7.78 7.21
CA ILE A 271 0.10 6.83 7.55
C ILE A 271 -0.88 7.50 8.51
N GLU A 272 -2.15 7.35 8.23
CA GLU A 272 -3.26 7.77 9.06
C GLU A 272 -4.10 6.54 9.39
N ALA A 273 -4.56 6.40 10.63
CA ALA A 273 -5.39 5.29 11.06
C ALA A 273 -6.11 5.61 12.38
N GLY A 274 -7.19 4.89 12.71
CA GLY A 274 -7.78 4.96 14.05
C GLY A 274 -6.89 4.31 15.10
N SER A 275 -6.12 3.26 14.72
CA SER A 275 -5.11 2.66 15.58
C SER A 275 -3.94 2.10 14.77
N LEU A 276 -2.73 2.17 15.35
CA LEU A 276 -1.49 1.68 14.77
C LEU A 276 -0.72 0.85 15.81
N ARG A 277 -0.61 -0.45 15.57
CA ARG A 277 0.15 -1.38 16.41
C ARG A 277 1.47 -1.77 15.75
N LEU A 278 2.53 -1.57 16.47
CA LEU A 278 3.88 -1.95 16.07
C LEU A 278 4.39 -3.08 16.97
N ARG A 279 4.96 -4.12 16.38
CA ARG A 279 5.73 -5.14 17.10
C ARG A 279 7.18 -5.07 16.64
N VAL A 280 8.09 -5.15 17.57
CA VAL A 280 9.53 -4.97 17.37
C VAL A 280 10.23 -6.31 17.51
N PHE A 281 11.33 -6.50 16.81
CA PHE A 281 12.21 -7.65 17.06
C PHE A 281 12.87 -7.50 18.44
N PRO A 282 12.92 -8.57 19.25
CA PRO A 282 13.41 -8.48 20.62
C PRO A 282 14.91 -8.20 20.74
N ASP A 283 15.67 -8.45 19.69
CA ASP A 283 17.13 -8.32 19.60
C ASP A 283 17.59 -7.03 18.89
N THR A 284 16.67 -6.33 18.23
CA THR A 284 16.96 -5.09 17.50
C THR A 284 15.85 -4.07 17.78
N ASP A 285 16.08 -2.80 17.40
CA ASP A 285 15.05 -1.76 17.46
C ASP A 285 14.25 -1.68 16.14
N GLN A 286 14.25 -2.78 15.37
CA GLN A 286 13.54 -2.86 14.07
C GLN A 286 12.11 -3.32 14.27
N VAL A 287 11.17 -2.72 13.52
CA VAL A 287 9.81 -3.22 13.48
C VAL A 287 9.76 -4.53 12.72
N ARG A 288 9.12 -5.50 13.34
CA ARG A 288 8.78 -6.79 12.77
C ARG A 288 7.45 -6.74 12.03
N THR A 289 6.43 -6.14 12.66
CA THR A 289 5.10 -6.01 12.07
C THR A 289 4.48 -4.66 12.42
N LEU A 290 3.75 -4.12 11.46
CA LEU A 290 2.88 -2.96 11.58
C LEU A 290 1.46 -3.41 11.27
N GLU A 291 0.50 -3.05 12.11
CA GLU A 291 -0.93 -3.30 11.90
C GLU A 291 -1.69 -2.01 12.15
N ALA A 292 -2.36 -1.50 11.13
CA ALA A 292 -3.22 -0.32 11.19
C ALA A 292 -4.67 -0.73 10.99
N LYS A 293 -5.60 -0.10 11.72
CA LYS A 293 -7.03 -0.41 11.71
C LYS A 293 -7.88 0.86 11.81
N ASN A 294 -9.17 0.70 11.50
CA ASN A 294 -10.20 1.72 11.62
C ASN A 294 -9.97 2.90 10.65
N GLY A 295 -9.94 2.57 9.35
CA GLY A 295 -9.76 3.55 8.30
C GLY A 295 -8.28 3.94 8.14
N CYS A 296 -7.56 3.19 7.32
CA CYS A 296 -6.14 3.41 7.07
C CYS A 296 -5.94 4.15 5.75
N ARG A 297 -5.09 5.16 5.78
CA ARG A 297 -4.58 5.86 4.61
C ARG A 297 -3.07 5.90 4.69
N ALA A 298 -2.39 5.34 3.71
CA ALA A 298 -0.93 5.32 3.67
C ALA A 298 -0.42 5.88 2.34
N VAL A 299 0.50 6.82 2.40
CA VAL A 299 1.14 7.43 1.22
C VAL A 299 2.61 7.03 1.19
N PHE A 300 3.06 6.51 0.06
CA PHE A 300 4.45 6.10 -0.13
C PHE A 300 4.86 6.21 -1.61
N PRO A 301 6.13 6.51 -1.91
CA PRO A 301 6.62 6.49 -3.29
C PRO A 301 6.78 5.06 -3.78
N LEU A 302 6.29 4.78 -4.99
CA LEU A 302 6.59 3.56 -5.71
C LEU A 302 8.04 3.54 -6.21
N ALA A 303 8.47 2.41 -6.77
CA ALA A 303 9.80 2.27 -7.39
C ALA A 303 10.05 3.29 -8.53
N SER A 304 8.99 3.70 -9.19
CA SER A 304 9.01 4.76 -10.21
C SER A 304 9.22 6.17 -9.67
N GLY A 305 9.21 6.37 -8.34
CA GLY A 305 9.21 7.68 -7.70
C GLY A 305 7.83 8.34 -7.62
N VAL A 306 6.82 7.76 -8.25
CA VAL A 306 5.44 8.26 -8.20
C VAL A 306 4.83 7.97 -6.82
N PRO A 307 4.19 8.96 -6.15
CA PRO A 307 3.51 8.70 -4.90
C PRO A 307 2.26 7.85 -5.15
N ALA A 308 2.11 6.80 -4.35
CA ALA A 308 0.91 5.98 -4.28
C ALA A 308 0.24 6.14 -2.93
N GLU A 309 -1.06 6.22 -2.94
CA GLU A 309 -1.92 6.29 -1.77
C GLU A 309 -2.72 5.00 -1.66
N ILE A 310 -2.61 4.30 -0.52
CA ILE A 310 -3.46 3.14 -0.20
C ILE A 310 -4.50 3.57 0.83
N THR A 311 -5.75 3.29 0.56
CA THR A 311 -6.86 3.38 1.52
C THR A 311 -7.47 2.00 1.76
N ALA A 312 -7.67 1.65 3.04
CA ALA A 312 -8.31 0.38 3.44
C ALA A 312 -8.80 0.45 4.90
N PRO A 313 -9.82 -0.31 5.31
CA PRO A 313 -10.19 -0.46 6.71
C PRO A 313 -9.09 -1.05 7.59
N GLN A 314 -8.28 -1.96 7.03
CA GLN A 314 -7.19 -2.61 7.73
C GLN A 314 -5.96 -2.75 6.81
N LEU A 315 -4.79 -2.49 7.38
CA LEU A 315 -3.50 -2.65 6.73
C LEU A 315 -2.54 -3.38 7.67
N LYS A 316 -1.81 -4.38 7.16
CA LYS A 316 -0.79 -5.11 7.90
C LYS A 316 0.46 -5.24 7.06
N ALA A 317 1.61 -4.85 7.62
CA ALA A 317 2.90 -5.01 6.99
C ALA A 317 3.84 -5.83 7.85
N SER A 318 4.74 -6.57 7.22
CA SER A 318 5.84 -7.28 7.88
C SER A 318 7.17 -6.88 7.24
N PHE A 319 8.21 -6.85 8.07
CA PHE A 319 9.53 -6.42 7.67
C PHE A 319 10.58 -7.46 8.07
N ASP A 320 11.71 -7.50 7.39
CA ASP A 320 12.87 -8.27 7.79
C ASP A 320 13.70 -7.51 8.85
N ARG A 321 14.80 -8.13 9.32
CA ARG A 321 15.69 -7.50 10.32
C ARG A 321 16.45 -6.30 9.81
N GLU A 322 16.58 -6.15 8.51
CA GLU A 322 17.16 -4.98 7.84
C GLU A 322 16.12 -3.87 7.61
N GLY A 323 14.85 -4.10 8.03
CA GLY A 323 13.74 -3.17 7.88
C GLY A 323 13.18 -3.10 6.45
N ARG A 324 13.44 -4.09 5.59
CA ARG A 324 12.86 -4.17 4.24
C ARG A 324 11.48 -4.78 4.32
N LEU A 325 10.55 -4.28 3.51
CA LEU A 325 9.20 -4.82 3.42
C LEU A 325 9.26 -6.27 2.91
N ARG A 326 8.71 -7.20 3.67
CA ARG A 326 8.47 -8.59 3.23
C ARG A 326 7.10 -8.74 2.61
N THR A 327 6.09 -8.34 3.35
CA THR A 327 4.70 -8.43 2.91
C THR A 327 3.93 -7.21 3.37
N LEU A 328 2.96 -6.78 2.55
CA LEU A 328 1.91 -5.85 2.96
C LEU A 328 0.59 -6.45 2.51
N GLY A 329 -0.38 -6.48 3.40
CA GLY A 329 -1.75 -6.89 3.12
C GLY A 329 -2.72 -5.82 3.57
N ALA A 330 -3.77 -5.61 2.80
CA ALA A 330 -4.90 -4.76 3.16
C ALA A 330 -6.22 -5.49 2.87
N LYS A 331 -7.27 -5.21 3.63
CA LYS A 331 -8.56 -5.90 3.55
C LYS A 331 -9.73 -4.97 3.83
N GLY A 332 -10.91 -5.34 3.27
CA GLY A 332 -12.19 -4.72 3.54
C GLY A 332 -12.57 -3.61 2.56
N GLY A 333 -12.20 -3.78 1.29
CA GLY A 333 -12.34 -2.73 0.28
C GLY A 333 -11.09 -1.85 0.24
N VAL A 334 -10.18 -2.21 -0.65
CA VAL A 334 -8.88 -1.55 -0.80
C VAL A 334 -8.87 -0.71 -2.06
N GLN A 335 -8.38 0.50 -1.94
CA GLN A 335 -8.12 1.37 -3.09
C GLN A 335 -6.66 1.82 -3.06
N VAL A 336 -6.02 1.79 -4.22
CA VAL A 336 -4.69 2.37 -4.46
C VAL A 336 -4.80 3.40 -5.55
N VAL A 337 -4.36 4.61 -5.26
CA VAL A 337 -4.32 5.73 -6.21
C VAL A 337 -2.87 6.08 -6.49
N GLU A 338 -2.47 5.97 -7.73
CA GLU A 338 -1.16 6.39 -8.22
C GLU A 338 -1.31 7.73 -8.94
N ARG A 339 -0.71 8.77 -8.39
CA ARG A 339 -0.72 10.11 -9.01
C ARG A 339 0.43 10.20 -9.99
N ALA A 340 0.12 10.12 -11.28
CA ALA A 340 1.16 10.24 -12.29
C ALA A 340 1.73 11.65 -12.39
N THR A 341 3.02 11.72 -12.70
CA THR A 341 3.69 12.95 -13.12
C THR A 341 3.68 12.99 -14.65
N GLY A 342 3.01 13.98 -15.26
CA GLY A 342 2.92 14.17 -16.71
C GLY A 342 1.62 13.63 -17.33
N ASP A 343 1.63 13.38 -18.65
CA ASP A 343 0.45 13.05 -19.49
C ASP A 343 -0.25 11.71 -19.19
N SER A 344 0.31 10.87 -18.31
CA SER A 344 -0.24 9.54 -18.04
C SER A 344 -1.50 9.54 -17.16
N GLY A 345 -1.84 10.65 -16.52
CA GLY A 345 -3.02 10.77 -15.66
C GLY A 345 -2.97 9.91 -14.39
N GLU A 346 -3.98 10.04 -13.55
CA GLU A 346 -4.14 9.27 -12.32
C GLU A 346 -4.60 7.85 -12.65
N ARG A 347 -4.05 6.85 -11.94
CA ARG A 347 -4.48 5.46 -12.01
C ARG A 347 -5.01 5.01 -10.66
N THR A 348 -6.23 4.50 -10.66
CA THR A 348 -6.87 3.93 -9.48
C THR A 348 -7.03 2.42 -9.64
N ILE A 349 -6.68 1.66 -8.60
CA ILE A 349 -6.87 0.22 -8.55
C ILE A 349 -7.60 -0.12 -7.26
N SER A 350 -8.63 -0.95 -7.36
CA SER A 350 -9.44 -1.35 -6.21
C SER A 350 -9.77 -2.85 -6.21
N GLY A 351 -10.06 -3.37 -5.02
CA GLY A 351 -10.44 -4.76 -4.79
C GLY A 351 -10.83 -4.99 -3.33
N ASP A 352 -11.32 -6.17 -2.97
CA ASP A 352 -11.65 -6.48 -1.58
C ASP A 352 -10.41 -6.62 -0.72
N SER A 353 -9.33 -7.09 -1.32
CA SER A 353 -8.05 -7.33 -0.65
C SER A 353 -6.87 -7.00 -1.55
N LEU A 354 -5.76 -6.65 -0.91
CA LEU A 354 -4.47 -6.38 -1.52
C LEU A 354 -3.39 -7.21 -0.83
N ALA A 355 -2.52 -7.84 -1.60
CA ALA A 355 -1.29 -8.47 -1.13
C ALA A 355 -0.09 -7.92 -1.89
N VAL A 356 0.94 -7.50 -1.17
CA VAL A 356 2.24 -7.09 -1.74
C VAL A 356 3.32 -8.03 -1.25
N ASN A 357 4.09 -8.57 -2.16
CA ASN A 357 5.30 -9.35 -1.88
C ASN A 357 6.52 -8.48 -2.18
N GLY A 358 7.23 -8.06 -1.13
CA GLY A 358 8.38 -7.17 -1.28
C GLY A 358 9.62 -7.85 -1.89
N LYS A 359 9.73 -9.19 -1.82
CA LYS A 359 10.84 -9.94 -2.42
C LYS A 359 10.64 -10.12 -3.93
N GLU A 360 9.43 -10.42 -4.33
CA GLU A 360 9.04 -10.62 -5.73
C GLU A 360 8.68 -9.31 -6.43
N GLU A 361 8.59 -8.23 -5.66
CA GLU A 361 8.20 -6.91 -6.14
C GLU A 361 6.84 -6.94 -6.86
N THR A 362 5.88 -7.69 -6.30
CA THR A 362 4.55 -7.86 -6.86
C THR A 362 3.47 -7.28 -5.95
N MET A 363 2.43 -6.73 -6.56
CA MET A 363 1.22 -6.23 -5.92
C MET A 363 0.03 -6.93 -6.56
N ILE A 364 -0.82 -7.57 -5.74
CA ILE A 364 -1.95 -8.36 -6.22
C ILE A 364 -3.23 -7.88 -5.55
N PHE A 365 -4.18 -7.46 -6.34
CA PHE A 365 -5.56 -7.20 -5.93
C PHE A 365 -6.40 -8.42 -6.21
N PHE A 366 -7.26 -8.78 -5.27
CA PHE A 366 -8.20 -9.86 -5.44
C PHE A 366 -9.52 -9.52 -4.74
N SER A 367 -10.57 -10.06 -5.29
CA SER A 367 -11.91 -9.88 -4.74
C SER A 367 -12.51 -11.22 -4.40
N ASP A 368 -13.09 -11.33 -3.21
CA ASP A 368 -13.68 -12.52 -2.68
C ASP A 368 -15.15 -12.65 -3.16
N GLY A 369 -15.60 -13.91 -3.35
CA GLY A 369 -16.96 -14.23 -3.73
C GLY A 369 -17.23 -14.27 -5.25
N GLU A 370 -18.42 -14.78 -5.61
CA GLU A 370 -18.80 -14.98 -7.02
C GLU A 370 -18.95 -13.67 -7.81
N LYS A 371 -19.36 -12.59 -7.16
CA LYS A 371 -19.58 -11.27 -7.77
C LYS A 371 -18.48 -10.26 -7.50
N GLY A 372 -17.47 -10.64 -6.71
CA GLY A 372 -16.34 -9.77 -6.40
C GLY A 372 -15.47 -9.53 -7.64
N VAL A 373 -15.13 -8.28 -7.91
CA VAL A 373 -14.24 -7.88 -9.00
C VAL A 373 -13.22 -6.85 -8.52
N SER A 374 -11.98 -7.06 -8.92
CA SER A 374 -10.94 -6.05 -8.83
C SER A 374 -11.02 -5.15 -10.05
N ARG A 375 -10.84 -3.85 -9.87
CA ARG A 375 -10.95 -2.83 -10.91
C ARG A 375 -9.69 -2.01 -11.01
N MET A 376 -9.33 -1.66 -12.22
CA MET A 376 -8.32 -0.64 -12.50
C MET A 376 -8.94 0.38 -13.45
N ALA A 377 -8.77 1.66 -13.14
CA ALA A 377 -9.21 2.77 -13.96
C ALA A 377 -8.05 3.74 -14.22
N SER A 378 -7.90 4.16 -15.44
CA SER A 378 -6.99 5.20 -15.92
C SER A 378 -7.67 5.99 -17.05
N PRO A 379 -7.16 7.16 -17.46
CA PRO A 379 -7.70 7.89 -18.60
C PRO A 379 -7.71 7.09 -19.91
N GLN A 380 -6.81 6.12 -20.06
CA GLN A 380 -6.65 5.33 -21.28
C GLN A 380 -7.43 4.02 -21.26
N ALA A 381 -7.71 3.46 -20.07
CA ALA A 381 -8.36 2.16 -19.97
C ALA A 381 -9.04 1.94 -18.63
N GLU A 382 -10.13 1.18 -18.66
CA GLU A 382 -10.73 0.56 -17.50
C GLU A 382 -10.59 -0.95 -17.62
N LEU A 383 -10.33 -1.64 -16.51
CA LEU A 383 -10.12 -3.08 -16.45
C LEU A 383 -10.84 -3.67 -15.24
N GLU A 384 -11.60 -4.73 -15.46
CA GLU A 384 -12.22 -5.53 -14.39
C GLU A 384 -11.75 -6.98 -14.53
N ALA A 385 -11.42 -7.63 -13.40
CA ALA A 385 -11.06 -9.03 -13.32
C ALA A 385 -11.23 -9.56 -11.90
N LYS A 386 -11.22 -10.87 -11.67
CA LYS A 386 -11.17 -11.43 -10.31
C LYS A 386 -9.87 -11.09 -9.61
N THR A 387 -8.77 -11.13 -10.34
CA THR A 387 -7.43 -10.81 -9.82
C THR A 387 -6.70 -9.88 -10.77
N ILE A 388 -6.06 -8.85 -10.22
CA ILE A 388 -5.17 -7.94 -10.96
C ILE A 388 -3.82 -7.94 -10.26
N SER A 389 -2.77 -8.32 -10.96
CA SER A 389 -1.39 -8.37 -10.47
C SER A 389 -0.51 -7.36 -11.20
N LEU A 390 0.34 -6.65 -10.46
CA LEU A 390 1.28 -5.66 -10.98
C LEU A 390 2.70 -5.97 -10.52
N GLY A 391 3.65 -5.89 -11.42
CA GLY A 391 5.07 -5.88 -11.11
C GLY A 391 5.53 -4.48 -10.74
N LEU A 392 5.95 -4.26 -9.49
CA LEU A 392 6.32 -2.95 -8.97
C LEU A 392 7.60 -2.40 -9.63
N GLY A 393 8.51 -3.29 -10.06
CA GLY A 393 9.75 -2.93 -10.73
C GLY A 393 9.63 -2.90 -12.25
N SER A 394 8.96 -3.89 -12.85
CA SER A 394 8.78 -4.00 -14.31
C SER A 394 7.67 -3.10 -14.83
N GLY A 395 6.62 -2.88 -14.04
CA GLY A 395 5.39 -2.24 -14.46
C GLY A 395 4.51 -3.13 -15.34
N ASP A 396 4.82 -4.44 -15.41
CA ASP A 396 3.99 -5.43 -16.09
C ASP A 396 2.71 -5.67 -15.31
N MET A 397 1.64 -6.06 -16.03
CA MET A 397 0.34 -6.33 -15.43
C MET A 397 -0.21 -7.65 -15.92
N LYS A 398 -0.94 -8.34 -15.02
CA LYS A 398 -1.70 -9.54 -15.33
C LYS A 398 -3.09 -9.41 -14.72
N ALA A 399 -4.11 -9.76 -15.49
CA ALA A 399 -5.49 -9.85 -15.01
C ALA A 399 -6.02 -11.26 -15.30
N GLU A 400 -6.72 -11.86 -14.34
CA GLU A 400 -7.23 -13.23 -14.45
C GLU A 400 -8.66 -13.32 -13.92
N GLY A 401 -9.46 -14.13 -14.57
CA GLY A 401 -10.84 -14.42 -14.23
C GLY A 401 -11.82 -13.37 -14.75
N ASP A 402 -12.55 -13.73 -15.82
CA ASP A 402 -13.62 -12.93 -16.43
C ASP A 402 -13.20 -11.48 -16.74
N VAL A 403 -12.06 -11.35 -17.42
CA VAL A 403 -11.49 -10.05 -17.78
C VAL A 403 -12.43 -9.28 -18.68
N LYS A 404 -12.73 -8.04 -18.29
CA LYS A 404 -13.44 -7.04 -19.09
C LYS A 404 -12.59 -5.77 -19.12
N ALA A 405 -12.37 -5.22 -20.31
CA ALA A 405 -11.68 -3.96 -20.46
C ALA A 405 -12.42 -3.01 -21.40
N ILE A 406 -12.28 -1.73 -21.12
CA ILE A 406 -12.75 -0.62 -21.95
C ILE A 406 -11.50 0.20 -22.29
N LEU A 407 -11.13 0.20 -23.54
CA LEU A 407 -9.96 0.93 -24.04
C LEU A 407 -10.43 2.25 -24.64
N GLN A 408 -10.02 3.36 -24.02
CA GLN A 408 -10.40 4.70 -24.47
C GLN A 408 -9.57 5.13 -25.70
N PRO A 409 -10.12 5.93 -26.59
CA PRO A 409 -9.35 6.55 -27.66
C PRO A 409 -8.24 7.42 -27.08
N GLY A 410 -7.02 7.31 -27.61
CA GLY A 410 -5.89 8.14 -27.17
C GLY A 410 -6.07 9.63 -27.53
N ASN A 411 -5.13 10.47 -27.04
CA ASN A 411 -5.07 11.88 -27.39
C ASN A 411 -5.03 12.05 -28.92
N GLY A 412 -6.02 12.77 -29.48
CA GLY A 412 -6.24 12.88 -30.93
C GLY A 412 -7.31 11.97 -31.51
N GLY A 413 -8.06 11.22 -30.67
CA GLY A 413 -9.21 10.42 -31.09
C GLY A 413 -8.85 9.14 -31.86
N LYS A 414 -7.60 8.66 -31.75
CA LYS A 414 -7.18 7.39 -32.37
C LYS A 414 -7.53 6.23 -31.45
N ALA A 415 -8.23 5.22 -31.98
CA ALA A 415 -8.50 3.99 -31.27
C ALA A 415 -7.18 3.26 -30.89
N PRO A 416 -7.17 2.45 -29.82
CA PRO A 416 -5.99 1.71 -29.35
C PRO A 416 -5.39 0.76 -30.39
N THR A 417 -6.21 0.31 -31.32
CA THR A 417 -5.79 -0.42 -32.51
C THR A 417 -6.36 0.27 -33.75
N GLY A 418 -5.56 0.43 -34.78
CA GLY A 418 -6.01 1.07 -36.02
C GLY A 418 -7.07 0.28 -36.81
N LEU A 419 -7.41 -0.93 -36.38
CA LEU A 419 -8.47 -1.75 -36.94
C LEU A 419 -9.85 -1.16 -36.63
N PHE A 420 -10.04 -0.58 -35.45
CA PHE A 420 -11.26 0.06 -35.03
C PHE A 420 -11.13 1.56 -35.29
N ALA A 421 -12.01 2.09 -36.13
CA ALA A 421 -12.03 3.51 -36.50
C ALA A 421 -13.00 4.29 -35.58
N GLY A 422 -12.71 5.56 -35.36
CA GLY A 422 -13.61 6.47 -34.64
C GLY A 422 -13.23 6.79 -33.22
N ARG A 423 -14.10 7.55 -32.54
CA ARG A 423 -13.88 8.09 -31.18
C ARG A 423 -14.55 7.26 -30.08
N GLU A 424 -15.21 6.17 -30.46
CA GLU A 424 -15.86 5.29 -29.49
C GLU A 424 -14.82 4.39 -28.78
N PRO A 425 -15.06 3.99 -27.54
CA PRO A 425 -14.20 3.05 -26.85
C PRO A 425 -14.25 1.65 -27.49
N VAL A 426 -13.16 0.92 -27.37
CA VAL A 426 -13.08 -0.49 -27.72
C VAL A 426 -13.33 -1.32 -26.48
N PHE A 427 -14.30 -2.21 -26.54
CA PHE A 427 -14.63 -3.14 -25.46
C PHE A 427 -13.89 -4.45 -25.66
N VAL A 428 -13.45 -5.06 -24.57
CA VAL A 428 -12.71 -6.32 -24.57
C VAL A 428 -13.27 -7.27 -23.52
N THR A 429 -13.38 -8.55 -23.86
CA THR A 429 -13.58 -9.64 -22.89
C THR A 429 -12.59 -10.76 -23.17
N ALA A 430 -12.08 -11.40 -22.10
CA ALA A 430 -11.16 -12.53 -22.17
C ALA A 430 -11.16 -13.34 -20.87
N GLY A 431 -10.60 -14.53 -20.86
CA GLY A 431 -10.35 -15.30 -19.64
C GLY A 431 -9.20 -14.72 -18.82
N SER A 432 -8.15 -14.22 -19.51
CA SER A 432 -6.99 -13.56 -18.90
C SER A 432 -6.39 -12.49 -19.81
N MET A 433 -5.61 -11.59 -19.20
CA MET A 433 -4.88 -10.54 -19.89
C MET A 433 -3.48 -10.39 -19.29
N ARG A 434 -2.47 -10.17 -20.14
CA ARG A 434 -1.11 -9.80 -19.74
C ARG A 434 -0.67 -8.56 -20.51
N TYR A 435 -0.16 -7.58 -19.79
CA TYR A 435 0.48 -6.40 -20.34
C TYR A 435 1.98 -6.41 -20.03
N ILE A 436 2.82 -6.35 -21.05
CA ILE A 436 4.27 -6.31 -20.95
C ILE A 436 4.73 -4.90 -21.30
N LYS A 437 5.00 -4.10 -20.28
CA LYS A 437 5.30 -2.67 -20.42
C LYS A 437 6.52 -2.40 -21.30
N GLY A 438 7.58 -3.16 -21.14
CA GLY A 438 8.82 -2.99 -21.93
C GLY A 438 8.63 -3.24 -23.42
N ALA A 439 7.67 -4.09 -23.79
CA ALA A 439 7.33 -4.40 -25.18
C ALA A 439 6.11 -3.62 -25.67
N LYS A 440 5.43 -2.86 -24.82
CA LYS A 440 4.15 -2.19 -25.10
C LYS A 440 3.13 -3.15 -25.74
N ARG A 441 3.00 -4.34 -25.16
CA ARG A 441 2.23 -5.45 -25.72
C ARG A 441 1.22 -5.96 -24.72
N SER A 442 -0.04 -6.02 -25.17
CA SER A 442 -1.16 -6.62 -24.44
C SER A 442 -1.53 -7.96 -25.08
N ILE A 443 -1.71 -9.00 -24.30
CA ILE A 443 -2.07 -10.36 -24.72
C ILE A 443 -3.33 -10.74 -23.95
N TYR A 444 -4.39 -11.10 -24.69
CA TYR A 444 -5.67 -11.55 -24.16
C TYR A 444 -5.89 -13.00 -24.55
N GLU A 445 -6.19 -13.85 -23.60
CA GLU A 445 -6.32 -15.31 -23.78
C GLU A 445 -7.67 -15.82 -23.22
N GLY A 446 -8.16 -16.91 -23.76
CA GLY A 446 -9.40 -17.53 -23.31
C GLY A 446 -10.64 -16.93 -24.00
N SER A 447 -10.82 -17.23 -25.29
CA SER A 447 -11.92 -16.72 -26.11
C SER A 447 -12.00 -15.19 -26.11
N ALA A 448 -10.86 -14.56 -26.36
CA ALA A 448 -10.75 -13.12 -26.39
C ALA A 448 -11.66 -12.51 -27.47
N ARG A 449 -12.39 -11.46 -27.09
CA ARG A 449 -13.30 -10.73 -27.99
C ARG A 449 -13.09 -9.24 -27.85
N PHE A 450 -12.87 -8.56 -28.97
CA PHE A 450 -12.80 -7.11 -29.11
C PHE A 450 -13.99 -6.63 -29.93
N TRP A 451 -14.60 -5.50 -29.54
CA TRP A 451 -15.65 -4.90 -30.39
C TRP A 451 -15.74 -3.39 -30.21
N GLN A 452 -16.17 -2.73 -31.24
CA GLN A 452 -16.54 -1.31 -31.28
C GLN A 452 -17.77 -1.16 -32.14
N GLY A 453 -18.85 -0.63 -31.57
CA GLY A 453 -20.15 -0.62 -32.27
C GLY A 453 -20.55 -2.02 -32.70
N LYS A 454 -20.71 -2.21 -34.03
CA LYS A 454 -21.10 -3.49 -34.65
C LYS A 454 -19.89 -4.35 -35.08
N GLN A 455 -18.67 -3.78 -35.15
CA GLN A 455 -17.46 -4.50 -35.55
C GLN A 455 -16.96 -5.37 -34.44
N THR A 456 -16.57 -6.60 -34.73
CA THR A 456 -16.04 -7.54 -33.73
C THR A 456 -14.89 -8.36 -34.28
N VAL A 457 -13.94 -8.67 -33.36
CA VAL A 457 -12.90 -9.66 -33.59
C VAL A 457 -12.87 -10.60 -32.37
N GLN A 458 -12.92 -11.89 -32.63
CA GLN A 458 -12.85 -12.94 -31.62
C GLN A 458 -11.79 -13.95 -32.01
N ALA A 459 -11.01 -14.45 -31.04
CA ALA A 459 -10.03 -15.50 -31.22
C ALA A 459 -9.73 -16.20 -29.87
N ASP A 460 -9.06 -17.36 -29.91
CA ASP A 460 -8.59 -18.00 -28.67
C ASP A 460 -7.57 -17.10 -27.95
N THR A 461 -6.71 -16.40 -28.75
CA THR A 461 -5.73 -15.40 -28.25
C THR A 461 -5.75 -14.18 -29.16
N ILE A 462 -5.78 -12.99 -28.58
CA ILE A 462 -5.60 -11.71 -29.28
C ILE A 462 -4.43 -10.96 -28.67
N GLN A 463 -3.50 -10.53 -29.50
CA GLN A 463 -2.34 -9.72 -29.11
C GLN A 463 -2.44 -8.35 -29.77
N VAL A 464 -2.15 -7.28 -28.99
CA VAL A 464 -2.09 -5.89 -29.45
C VAL A 464 -0.72 -5.32 -29.15
N LEU A 465 -0.11 -4.68 -30.15
CA LEU A 465 1.12 -3.90 -30.01
C LEU A 465 0.76 -2.41 -30.01
N GLU A 466 0.78 -1.78 -28.84
CA GLU A 466 0.34 -0.39 -28.65
C GLU A 466 1.19 0.61 -29.45
N GLY A 467 2.49 0.32 -29.67
CA GLY A 467 3.39 1.21 -30.38
C GLY A 467 3.02 1.40 -31.87
N THR A 468 2.56 0.33 -32.51
CA THR A 468 2.14 0.31 -33.93
C THR A 468 0.63 0.31 -34.10
N GLY A 469 -0.12 -0.10 -33.08
CA GLY A 469 -1.56 -0.33 -33.18
C GLY A 469 -1.91 -1.60 -33.94
N SER A 470 -0.95 -2.53 -34.15
CA SER A 470 -1.18 -3.81 -34.79
C SER A 470 -1.93 -4.76 -33.89
N LEU A 471 -2.76 -5.64 -34.50
CA LEU A 471 -3.53 -6.64 -33.80
C LEU A 471 -3.32 -8.00 -34.47
N GLU A 472 -3.03 -9.01 -33.64
CA GLU A 472 -2.93 -10.41 -34.09
C GLU A 472 -3.96 -11.25 -33.34
N GLY A 473 -4.72 -12.07 -34.06
CA GLY A 473 -5.63 -13.08 -33.54
C GLY A 473 -5.15 -14.48 -33.92
N ARG A 474 -5.18 -15.43 -33.00
CA ARG A 474 -4.82 -16.83 -33.23
C ARG A 474 -5.82 -17.78 -32.60
N GLY A 475 -6.13 -18.83 -33.34
CA GLY A 475 -7.07 -19.89 -32.94
C GLY A 475 -8.51 -19.46 -33.06
N LYS A 476 -9.28 -20.17 -33.90
CA LYS A 476 -10.72 -19.98 -34.11
C LYS A 476 -11.13 -18.52 -34.35
N VAL A 477 -10.34 -17.81 -35.16
CA VAL A 477 -10.60 -16.39 -35.42
C VAL A 477 -11.94 -16.22 -36.10
N LYS A 478 -12.74 -15.28 -35.59
CA LYS A 478 -14.01 -14.82 -36.20
C LYS A 478 -14.06 -13.31 -36.12
N SER A 479 -14.27 -12.66 -37.25
CA SER A 479 -14.38 -11.21 -37.35
C SER A 479 -15.65 -10.82 -38.06
N GLN A 480 -16.28 -9.74 -37.62
CA GLN A 480 -17.45 -9.17 -38.25
C GLN A 480 -17.15 -7.72 -38.61
N PHE A 481 -17.36 -7.39 -39.85
CA PHE A 481 -17.25 -6.05 -40.42
C PHE A 481 -18.61 -5.62 -40.97
N TRP A 482 -18.83 -4.34 -41.05
CA TRP A 482 -20.05 -3.78 -41.64
C TRP A 482 -19.66 -2.85 -42.78
N HIS A 483 -20.34 -2.98 -43.90
CA HIS A 483 -20.15 -2.17 -45.09
C HIS A 483 -21.44 -1.44 -45.41
N LYS A 484 -21.33 -0.16 -45.75
CA LYS A 484 -22.47 0.63 -46.23
C LYS A 484 -22.40 0.77 -47.76
N PRO A 485 -23.30 0.15 -48.51
CA PRO A 485 -23.35 0.28 -49.96
C PRO A 485 -23.56 1.73 -50.40
N LYS A 486 -23.03 2.10 -51.58
CA LYS A 486 -23.13 3.48 -52.13
C LYS A 486 -24.56 3.88 -52.51
N ASP A 487 -25.41 2.93 -52.82
CA ASP A 487 -26.79 3.13 -53.30
C ASP A 487 -27.82 3.37 -52.17
N GLY A 488 -27.37 3.63 -50.96
CA GLY A 488 -28.23 3.93 -49.79
C GLY A 488 -28.96 2.71 -49.21
N LYS A 489 -28.65 1.51 -49.65
CA LYS A 489 -29.13 0.26 -49.04
C LYS A 489 -28.69 0.13 -47.59
N ALA A 490 -29.32 -0.78 -46.84
CA ALA A 490 -28.97 -1.08 -45.46
C ALA A 490 -27.52 -1.55 -45.35
N GLU A 491 -26.85 -1.26 -44.20
CA GLU A 491 -25.51 -1.76 -43.89
C GLU A 491 -25.48 -3.28 -43.96
N GLU A 492 -24.43 -3.80 -44.58
CA GLU A 492 -24.25 -5.23 -44.80
C GLU A 492 -23.17 -5.81 -43.90
N LYS A 493 -23.45 -6.97 -43.35
CA LYS A 493 -22.57 -7.73 -42.53
C LYS A 493 -21.65 -8.62 -43.37
N VAL A 494 -20.35 -8.52 -43.14
CA VAL A 494 -19.33 -9.42 -43.66
C VAL A 494 -18.67 -10.15 -42.50
N GLU A 495 -18.77 -11.48 -42.52
CA GLU A 495 -18.12 -12.34 -41.52
C GLU A 495 -16.91 -13.02 -42.16
N VAL A 496 -15.75 -12.95 -41.46
CA VAL A 496 -14.55 -13.64 -41.90
C VAL A 496 -14.03 -14.51 -40.75
N SER A 497 -13.70 -15.75 -41.06
CA SER A 497 -13.07 -16.66 -40.11
C SER A 497 -11.82 -17.29 -40.68
N GLY A 498 -10.93 -17.75 -39.81
CA GLY A 498 -9.68 -18.42 -40.14
C GLY A 498 -8.96 -18.88 -38.87
N ASP A 499 -7.80 -19.52 -39.02
CA ASP A 499 -6.99 -19.95 -37.85
C ASP A 499 -6.13 -18.81 -37.31
N ALA A 500 -5.78 -17.84 -38.14
CA ALA A 500 -4.98 -16.67 -37.74
C ALA A 500 -5.47 -15.40 -38.47
N MET A 501 -5.36 -14.28 -37.81
CA MET A 501 -5.61 -12.95 -38.33
C MET A 501 -4.47 -12.01 -37.91
N GLU A 502 -4.07 -11.10 -38.79
CA GLU A 502 -3.09 -10.05 -38.54
C GLU A 502 -3.58 -8.74 -39.17
N PHE A 503 -3.72 -7.69 -38.37
CA PHE A 503 -3.96 -6.34 -38.86
C PHE A 503 -2.65 -5.54 -38.83
N ARG A 504 -2.26 -4.98 -39.98
CA ARG A 504 -1.10 -4.09 -40.16
C ARG A 504 -1.56 -2.66 -40.44
N PRO A 505 -1.43 -1.78 -39.46
CA PRO A 505 -1.88 -0.39 -39.59
C PRO A 505 -1.17 0.38 -40.71
N GLU A 506 0.11 0.14 -40.92
CA GLU A 506 0.91 0.81 -41.97
C GLU A 506 0.41 0.50 -43.36
N GLU A 507 -0.02 -0.72 -43.59
CA GLU A 507 -0.59 -1.18 -44.84
C GLU A 507 -2.13 -0.97 -44.92
N ARG A 508 -2.75 -0.72 -43.75
CA ARG A 508 -4.20 -0.70 -43.55
C ARG A 508 -4.89 -1.99 -44.04
N ARG A 509 -4.21 -3.12 -43.75
CA ARG A 509 -4.60 -4.45 -44.24
C ARG A 509 -4.87 -5.40 -43.10
N VAL A 510 -5.92 -6.21 -43.30
CA VAL A 510 -6.22 -7.37 -42.48
C VAL A 510 -5.93 -8.64 -43.27
N TYR A 511 -5.09 -9.49 -42.70
CA TYR A 511 -4.73 -10.79 -43.28
C TYR A 511 -5.38 -11.90 -42.47
N PHE A 512 -6.18 -12.73 -43.12
CA PHE A 512 -6.67 -14.00 -42.58
C PHE A 512 -5.92 -15.13 -43.24
N ARG A 513 -5.51 -16.14 -42.45
CA ARG A 513 -4.70 -17.25 -42.96
C ARG A 513 -5.21 -18.58 -42.44
N LYS A 514 -5.08 -19.60 -43.27
CA LYS A 514 -5.44 -21.00 -43.05
C LYS A 514 -6.97 -21.16 -42.90
N THR A 515 -7.54 -21.97 -43.75
CA THR A 515 -8.96 -22.34 -43.72
C THR A 515 -9.89 -21.13 -43.59
N CYS A 516 -9.66 -20.15 -44.48
CA CYS A 516 -10.44 -18.91 -44.42
C CYS A 516 -11.80 -19.09 -45.01
N LEU A 517 -12.83 -18.59 -44.33
CA LEU A 517 -14.21 -18.56 -44.77
C LEU A 517 -14.75 -17.14 -44.62
N LEU A 518 -15.21 -16.57 -45.74
CA LEU A 518 -15.92 -15.29 -45.76
C LEU A 518 -17.37 -15.52 -46.10
N LYS A 519 -18.29 -14.87 -45.36
CA LYS A 519 -19.74 -14.87 -45.61
C LYS A 519 -20.22 -13.44 -45.77
N ALA A 520 -20.86 -13.13 -46.89
CA ALA A 520 -21.45 -11.84 -47.13
C ALA A 520 -22.77 -12.05 -47.90
N ARG A 521 -23.90 -11.56 -47.36
CA ARG A 521 -25.24 -11.87 -47.88
C ARG A 521 -25.45 -13.39 -48.10
N GLU A 522 -25.71 -13.81 -49.31
CA GLU A 522 -25.88 -15.21 -49.70
C GLU A 522 -24.58 -15.84 -50.25
N ALA A 523 -23.51 -15.04 -50.37
CA ALA A 523 -22.23 -15.51 -50.88
C ALA A 523 -21.35 -16.09 -49.77
N VAL A 524 -20.73 -17.24 -50.04
CA VAL A 524 -19.75 -17.91 -49.23
C VAL A 524 -18.47 -18.08 -50.04
N LEU A 525 -17.33 -17.55 -49.49
CA LEU A 525 -16.03 -17.68 -50.11
C LEU A 525 -15.10 -18.47 -49.19
N GLU A 526 -14.47 -19.50 -49.71
CA GLU A 526 -13.45 -20.32 -49.08
C GLU A 526 -12.10 -20.05 -49.73
N ALA A 527 -11.01 -19.90 -48.96
CA ALA A 527 -9.65 -19.70 -49.45
C ALA A 527 -8.59 -20.06 -48.39
N GLU A 528 -7.32 -20.20 -48.78
CA GLU A 528 -6.20 -20.37 -47.84
C GLU A 528 -5.82 -19.05 -47.19
N THR A 529 -5.96 -17.92 -47.91
CA THR A 529 -5.67 -16.58 -47.40
C THR A 529 -6.72 -15.60 -47.91
N ILE A 530 -7.20 -14.73 -46.98
CA ILE A 530 -8.05 -13.58 -47.34
C ILE A 530 -7.35 -12.32 -46.87
N ILE A 531 -7.20 -11.34 -47.75
CA ILE A 531 -6.58 -10.03 -47.47
C ILE A 531 -7.67 -8.98 -47.68
N MET A 532 -7.87 -8.10 -46.72
CA MET A 532 -8.83 -7.02 -46.78
C MET A 532 -8.10 -5.68 -46.65
N ASP A 533 -8.29 -4.81 -47.65
CA ASP A 533 -7.80 -3.42 -47.60
C ASP A 533 -8.89 -2.53 -46.99
N LEU A 534 -8.50 -1.68 -46.03
CA LEU A 534 -9.41 -0.75 -45.37
C LEU A 534 -9.15 0.70 -45.81
N ALA A 535 -10.20 1.51 -45.85
CA ALA A 535 -10.13 2.93 -46.22
C ALA A 535 -9.24 3.75 -45.24
N GLU A 536 -8.70 4.87 -45.69
CA GLU A 536 -7.78 5.71 -44.88
C GLU A 536 -8.43 6.34 -43.63
N VAL A 537 -9.67 6.77 -43.74
CA VAL A 537 -10.36 7.58 -42.71
C VAL A 537 -11.40 6.76 -41.94
N SER A 538 -11.87 5.67 -42.51
CA SER A 538 -12.89 4.78 -41.94
C SER A 538 -12.39 3.34 -41.91
N ALA A 539 -13.04 2.48 -41.15
CA ALA A 539 -12.77 1.05 -41.21
C ALA A 539 -13.56 0.35 -42.33
N ASP A 540 -14.03 1.11 -43.35
CA ASP A 540 -14.76 0.56 -44.50
C ASP A 540 -13.83 -0.29 -45.34
N MET A 541 -14.38 -1.42 -45.82
CA MET A 541 -13.67 -2.33 -46.71
C MET A 541 -13.63 -1.76 -48.12
N MET A 542 -12.42 -1.71 -48.69
CA MET A 542 -12.22 -1.25 -50.07
C MET A 542 -12.08 -2.43 -51.03
N THR A 543 -11.20 -3.35 -50.72
CA THR A 543 -10.90 -4.51 -51.53
C THR A 543 -10.73 -5.76 -50.67
N ILE A 544 -11.19 -6.89 -51.18
CA ILE A 544 -10.94 -8.20 -50.59
C ILE A 544 -10.25 -9.07 -51.65
N VAL A 545 -9.08 -9.60 -51.30
CA VAL A 545 -8.31 -10.51 -52.15
C VAL A 545 -8.23 -11.87 -51.48
N ALA A 546 -8.76 -12.89 -52.10
CA ALA A 546 -8.68 -14.28 -51.70
C ALA A 546 -7.64 -15.03 -52.55
N LYS A 547 -6.79 -15.86 -51.92
CA LYS A 547 -5.74 -16.61 -52.59
C LYS A 547 -5.68 -18.05 -52.09
N GLY A 548 -5.36 -18.97 -52.98
CA GLY A 548 -5.17 -20.40 -52.71
C GLY A 548 -6.51 -21.16 -52.68
N SER A 549 -6.72 -22.01 -53.65
CA SER A 549 -7.87 -22.91 -53.73
C SER A 549 -9.22 -22.21 -53.49
N VAL A 550 -9.41 -21.05 -54.14
CA VAL A 550 -10.58 -20.20 -53.97
C VAL A 550 -11.83 -20.89 -54.46
N LYS A 551 -12.88 -20.92 -53.62
CA LYS A 551 -14.25 -21.35 -53.98
C LYS A 551 -15.23 -20.31 -53.54
N ILE A 552 -16.10 -19.90 -54.44
CA ILE A 552 -17.20 -18.93 -54.18
C ILE A 552 -18.52 -19.60 -54.52
N ARG A 553 -19.48 -19.58 -53.59
CA ARG A 553 -20.84 -20.09 -53.81
C ARG A 553 -21.83 -18.98 -53.59
N GLN A 554 -22.76 -18.82 -54.50
CA GLN A 554 -23.89 -17.91 -54.36
C GLN A 554 -25.09 -18.46 -55.12
N GLY A 555 -26.18 -18.78 -54.42
CA GLY A 555 -27.37 -19.37 -55.02
C GLY A 555 -27.09 -20.69 -55.78
N ALA A 556 -27.40 -20.74 -57.07
CA ALA A 556 -27.22 -21.91 -57.95
C ALA A 556 -25.81 -22.04 -58.55
N TRP A 557 -24.92 -21.04 -58.42
CA TRP A 557 -23.60 -21.07 -59.05
C TRP A 557 -22.44 -21.22 -58.06
N GLU A 558 -21.41 -21.87 -58.51
CA GLU A 558 -20.14 -22.03 -57.82
C GLU A 558 -18.99 -21.59 -58.74
N GLY A 559 -18.17 -20.65 -58.23
CA GLY A 559 -16.93 -20.23 -58.89
C GLY A 559 -15.73 -20.84 -58.21
N GLN A 560 -14.76 -21.32 -58.98
CA GLN A 560 -13.48 -21.83 -58.49
C GLN A 560 -12.32 -21.14 -59.20
N GLY A 561 -11.17 -20.95 -58.51
CA GLY A 561 -9.98 -20.34 -59.10
C GLY A 561 -8.81 -20.30 -58.11
N GLY A 562 -7.61 -19.91 -58.55
CA GLY A 562 -6.48 -19.71 -57.67
C GLY A 562 -6.54 -18.38 -56.88
N ARG A 563 -7.26 -17.37 -57.43
CA ARG A 563 -7.39 -16.03 -56.87
C ARG A 563 -8.74 -15.42 -57.14
N ALA A 564 -9.29 -14.71 -56.15
CA ALA A 564 -10.45 -13.84 -56.33
C ALA A 564 -10.15 -12.44 -55.82
N GLU A 565 -10.63 -11.43 -56.52
CA GLU A 565 -10.57 -10.03 -56.12
C GLU A 565 -11.98 -9.46 -56.05
N PHE A 566 -12.39 -8.93 -54.91
CA PHE A 566 -13.68 -8.27 -54.75
C PHE A 566 -13.46 -6.79 -54.51
N ALA A 567 -13.84 -5.97 -55.47
CA ALA A 567 -13.92 -4.53 -55.32
C ALA A 567 -15.26 -4.19 -54.65
N VAL A 568 -15.19 -3.90 -53.33
CA VAL A 568 -16.39 -3.76 -52.49
C VAL A 568 -17.28 -2.58 -52.92
N PRO A 569 -16.72 -1.36 -53.19
CA PRO A 569 -17.52 -0.22 -53.63
C PRO A 569 -18.21 -0.40 -55.00
N GLU A 570 -17.64 -1.22 -55.87
CA GLU A 570 -18.14 -1.50 -57.20
C GLU A 570 -19.01 -2.76 -57.27
N GLU A 571 -19.17 -3.46 -56.15
CA GLU A 571 -19.86 -4.75 -56.04
C GLU A 571 -19.43 -5.75 -57.14
N THR A 572 -18.12 -5.80 -57.46
CA THR A 572 -17.57 -6.59 -58.56
C THR A 572 -16.60 -7.65 -58.05
N ILE A 573 -16.81 -8.92 -58.36
CA ILE A 573 -15.90 -10.03 -58.08
C ILE A 573 -15.19 -10.46 -59.36
N VAL A 574 -13.87 -10.57 -59.31
CA VAL A 574 -13.03 -11.08 -60.40
C VAL A 574 -12.38 -12.38 -59.96
N LEU A 575 -12.64 -13.47 -60.67
CA LEU A 575 -11.93 -14.74 -60.50
C LEU A 575 -10.79 -14.85 -61.53
N LEU A 576 -9.63 -15.26 -61.04
CA LEU A 576 -8.39 -15.38 -61.80
C LEU A 576 -7.70 -16.72 -61.49
N GLU A 577 -6.66 -17.03 -62.29
CA GLU A 577 -5.82 -18.22 -62.13
C GLU A 577 -6.63 -19.52 -62.36
N ASN A 578 -6.95 -19.78 -63.61
CA ASN A 578 -7.77 -20.90 -64.12
C ASN A 578 -9.19 -20.92 -63.52
N PRO A 579 -9.92 -19.82 -63.66
CA PRO A 579 -11.25 -19.74 -63.10
C PRO A 579 -12.24 -20.66 -63.84
N VAL A 580 -13.12 -21.29 -63.05
CA VAL A 580 -14.18 -22.16 -63.49
C VAL A 580 -15.48 -21.68 -62.86
N LEU A 581 -16.51 -21.51 -63.62
CA LEU A 581 -17.90 -21.27 -63.20
C LEU A 581 -18.71 -22.53 -63.43
N ILE A 582 -19.33 -23.01 -62.36
CA ILE A 582 -20.24 -24.14 -62.38
C ILE A 582 -21.65 -23.59 -62.06
N ASP A 583 -22.55 -23.61 -63.04
CA ASP A 583 -23.94 -23.29 -62.84
C ASP A 583 -24.72 -24.62 -62.86
N LYS A 584 -25.53 -24.88 -61.85
CA LYS A 584 -26.24 -26.15 -61.69
C LYS A 584 -27.22 -26.42 -62.89
N ASP A 585 -27.72 -25.35 -63.45
CA ASP A 585 -28.72 -25.42 -64.50
C ASP A 585 -28.15 -25.29 -65.94
N LYS A 586 -26.97 -24.57 -66.04
CA LYS A 586 -26.40 -24.21 -67.36
C LYS A 586 -25.09 -24.93 -67.68
N GLY A 587 -24.50 -25.65 -66.71
CA GLY A 587 -23.25 -26.38 -66.92
C GLY A 587 -22.01 -25.63 -66.45
N GLU A 588 -20.84 -25.98 -67.04
CA GLU A 588 -19.50 -25.48 -66.61
C GLU A 588 -18.95 -24.52 -67.68
N THR A 589 -18.38 -23.39 -67.21
CA THR A 589 -17.74 -22.41 -68.11
C THR A 589 -16.31 -22.11 -67.58
N ARG A 590 -15.32 -22.10 -68.46
CA ARG A 590 -13.93 -21.80 -68.20
C ARG A 590 -13.44 -20.59 -68.96
N GLY A 591 -12.50 -19.82 -68.39
CA GLY A 591 -11.91 -18.67 -69.05
C GLY A 591 -10.58 -18.31 -68.39
N ASP A 592 -9.88 -17.25 -68.82
CA ASP A 592 -8.69 -16.71 -68.15
C ASP A 592 -9.06 -15.75 -67.01
N LYS A 593 -10.22 -15.10 -67.12
CA LYS A 593 -10.78 -14.18 -66.15
C LYS A 593 -12.33 -14.25 -66.22
N LEU A 594 -12.95 -14.38 -65.05
CA LEU A 594 -14.39 -14.30 -64.87
C LEU A 594 -14.71 -13.11 -63.97
N THR A 595 -15.55 -12.19 -64.52
CA THR A 595 -15.98 -11.00 -63.78
C THR A 595 -17.46 -11.09 -63.47
N PHE A 596 -17.82 -11.04 -62.18
CA PHE A 596 -19.20 -11.07 -61.70
C PHE A 596 -19.60 -9.67 -61.25
N GLN A 597 -20.62 -9.11 -61.78
CA GLN A 597 -21.28 -7.88 -61.35
C GLN A 597 -22.47 -8.27 -60.46
N LEU A 598 -22.30 -8.06 -59.13
CA LEU A 598 -23.29 -8.49 -58.13
C LEU A 598 -24.57 -7.67 -58.17
N ALA A 599 -24.49 -6.42 -58.67
CA ALA A 599 -25.65 -5.51 -58.78
C ALA A 599 -26.72 -5.99 -59.75
N ASP A 600 -26.35 -6.60 -60.89
CA ASP A 600 -27.25 -7.01 -61.97
C ASP A 600 -27.10 -8.47 -62.36
N GLY A 601 -26.26 -9.23 -61.69
CA GLY A 601 -26.03 -10.65 -61.90
C GLY A 601 -25.33 -10.99 -63.22
N ARG A 602 -24.74 -10.02 -63.94
CA ARG A 602 -24.00 -10.24 -65.15
C ARG A 602 -22.64 -10.89 -64.91
N ILE A 603 -22.27 -11.82 -65.79
CA ILE A 603 -21.00 -12.52 -65.79
C ILE A 603 -20.28 -12.24 -67.11
N LEU A 604 -19.10 -11.63 -67.06
CA LEU A 604 -18.23 -11.39 -68.17
C LEU A 604 -17.10 -12.41 -68.19
N ILE A 605 -16.86 -13.08 -69.32
CA ILE A 605 -15.82 -14.08 -69.51
C ILE A 605 -14.78 -13.52 -70.47
N GLU A 606 -13.54 -13.41 -70.02
CA GLU A 606 -12.43 -12.89 -70.81
C GLU A 606 -11.36 -13.99 -71.01
N ASN A 607 -10.90 -14.13 -72.27
CA ASN A 607 -9.79 -15.01 -72.65
C ASN A 607 -8.65 -14.16 -73.27
N ARG A 608 -7.44 -14.26 -72.78
CA ARG A 608 -6.29 -13.51 -73.32
C ARG A 608 -5.69 -14.06 -74.61
N ARG A 609 -5.89 -15.34 -74.86
CA ARG A 609 -5.53 -15.98 -76.15
C ARG A 609 -6.74 -16.10 -77.00
N ARG A 610 -6.61 -16.11 -78.36
CA ARG A 610 -7.71 -16.27 -79.35
C ARG A 610 -8.53 -17.57 -79.18
N ASP A 611 -8.39 -18.25 -78.08
CA ASP A 611 -9.12 -19.43 -77.68
C ASP A 611 -10.55 -19.05 -77.24
N ARG A 612 -11.55 -19.78 -77.78
CA ARG A 612 -12.94 -19.59 -77.42
C ARG A 612 -13.21 -20.04 -75.99
N SER A 613 -14.07 -19.34 -75.29
CA SER A 613 -14.56 -19.83 -74.02
C SER A 613 -15.25 -21.18 -74.23
N ILE A 614 -14.91 -22.16 -73.37
CA ILE A 614 -15.53 -23.47 -73.41
C ILE A 614 -16.68 -23.50 -72.43
N THR A 615 -17.90 -23.65 -72.89
CA THR A 615 -19.09 -23.90 -72.09
C THR A 615 -19.54 -25.31 -72.30
N VAL A 616 -19.52 -26.15 -71.25
CA VAL A 616 -20.09 -27.50 -71.32
C VAL A 616 -21.48 -27.46 -70.72
N ILE A 617 -22.48 -27.60 -71.55
CA ILE A 617 -23.90 -27.65 -71.15
C ILE A 617 -24.23 -29.09 -70.76
N LYS A 618 -24.68 -29.33 -69.54
CA LYS A 618 -25.32 -30.62 -69.20
C LYS A 618 -26.71 -30.67 -69.78
N SER A 619 -26.92 -31.59 -70.66
CA SER A 619 -28.27 -31.97 -71.16
C SER A 619 -29.02 -32.80 -70.13
#